data_3da62aeefd0b5bd3da1a76267617e302
#
_entry.id   3da62aeefd0b5bd3da1a76267617e302
#
_cell.length_a   1.000
_cell.length_b   1.000
_cell.length_c   1.000
_cell.angle_alpha   90.00
_cell.angle_beta   90.00
_cell.angle_gamma   90.00
#
_symmetry.space_group_name_H-M   'P 1'
#
loop_
_entity.id
_entity.type
_entity.pdbx_description
1 polymer ?
#
loop_
_entity_poly.entity_id
_entity_poly.type
_entity_poly.pdbx_seq_one_letter_code
_entity_poly.pdbx_strand_id
1 'polypeptide(L)'
;MRWLILGAALLWTQPALSQGVFSENWSSICTLGTKSADGCDAIRAREILDADTAPWYAIGRINFASRDQRSHCTGVLVSDRLVLTAAHCLYNAQRKRWIPPASIRFAAGYQRGKAVAVSAVRDYRTHPEQGVEGAFASRAELDWAILELSEPLGQIVGFLPLAEPDGATTFVAGYPGLRPHVLSRTDDCRAQTVAEGVLLSVCPVMMGDSGAPLLADTQTGPQVVAILSSVAATPDGVTALFLSVDGFGLDAE
;
A
#
# COMPACT_ATOMS: atom_id res chain seq x y z
N MET A 1 57.42 44.57 -5.21
CA MET A 1 56.08 44.51 -5.84
C MET A 1 55.61 43.05 -5.75
N ARG A 2 54.72 42.75 -4.78
CA ARG A 2 54.16 41.39 -4.54
C ARG A 2 52.74 41.38 -5.07
N TRP A 3 52.48 40.57 -6.05
CA TRP A 3 51.14 40.36 -6.61
C TRP A 3 50.40 39.30 -5.79
N LEU A 4 49.28 39.71 -5.15
CA LEU A 4 48.36 38.80 -4.49
C LEU A 4 47.35 38.33 -5.56
N ILE A 5 47.33 37.03 -5.83
CA ILE A 5 46.32 36.38 -6.65
C ILE A 5 45.16 35.99 -5.73
N LEU A 6 44.03 36.68 -5.84
CA LEU A 6 42.79 36.27 -5.22
C LEU A 6 42.15 35.14 -6.07
N GLY A 7 42.19 33.94 -5.55
CA GLY A 7 41.46 32.82 -6.10
C GLY A 7 39.97 32.92 -5.72
N ALA A 8 39.10 33.16 -6.70
CA ALA A 8 37.67 33.08 -6.51
C ALA A 8 37.22 31.60 -6.46
N ALA A 9 36.81 31.13 -5.29
CA ALA A 9 36.19 29.83 -5.13
C ALA A 9 34.73 29.90 -5.68
N LEU A 10 34.49 29.25 -6.81
CA LEU A 10 33.15 29.01 -7.34
C LEU A 10 32.48 27.94 -6.45
N LEU A 11 31.59 28.37 -5.57
CA LEU A 11 30.68 27.49 -4.85
C LEU A 11 29.64 26.97 -5.84
N TRP A 12 29.77 25.72 -6.24
CA TRP A 12 28.74 24.98 -6.96
C TRP A 12 27.64 24.64 -5.98
N THR A 13 26.56 25.42 -6.02
CA THR A 13 25.31 25.05 -5.36
C THR A 13 24.67 23.92 -6.14
N GLN A 14 24.77 22.70 -5.62
CA GLN A 14 23.99 21.58 -6.14
C GLN A 14 22.50 21.89 -5.84
N PRO A 15 21.59 21.69 -6.82
CA PRO A 15 20.18 21.76 -6.53
C PRO A 15 19.86 20.66 -5.51
N ALA A 16 19.38 21.04 -4.34
CA ALA A 16 18.79 20.11 -3.40
C ALA A 16 17.58 19.50 -4.10
N LEU A 17 17.69 18.22 -4.46
CA LEU A 17 16.53 17.42 -4.82
C LEU A 17 15.60 17.50 -3.60
N SER A 18 14.46 18.14 -3.78
CA SER A 18 13.38 18.14 -2.79
C SER A 18 13.00 16.67 -2.57
N GLN A 19 13.56 16.06 -1.54
CA GLN A 19 13.08 14.79 -1.03
C GLN A 19 11.68 15.08 -0.51
N GLY A 20 10.68 14.59 -1.22
CA GLY A 20 9.31 14.61 -0.77
C GLY A 20 9.30 13.98 0.63
N VAL A 21 8.98 14.78 1.64
CA VAL A 21 8.87 14.28 3.01
C VAL A 21 7.60 13.45 3.03
N PHE A 22 7.74 12.14 2.86
CA PHE A 22 6.69 11.19 3.20
C PHE A 22 6.52 11.26 4.72
N SER A 23 5.61 12.11 5.19
CA SER A 23 5.41 12.31 6.62
C SER A 23 4.60 11.15 7.20
N GLU A 24 4.97 10.70 8.39
CA GLU A 24 4.21 9.74 9.21
C GLU A 24 2.77 10.23 9.52
N ASN A 25 2.54 11.51 9.40
CA ASN A 25 1.22 12.11 9.45
C ASN A 25 0.59 12.04 8.06
N TRP A 26 -0.16 10.99 7.82
CA TRP A 26 -1.07 10.86 6.69
C TRP A 26 -2.03 12.04 6.71
N SER A 27 -1.62 13.16 6.13
CA SER A 27 -2.55 14.27 5.86
C SER A 27 -3.61 13.66 4.96
N SER A 28 -4.85 13.64 5.43
CA SER A 28 -5.94 13.09 4.64
C SER A 28 -6.01 13.90 3.35
N ILE A 29 -5.66 13.28 2.24
CA ILE A 29 -5.65 13.88 0.90
C ILE A 29 -7.00 14.51 0.58
N CYS A 30 -8.04 14.06 1.26
CA CYS A 30 -9.43 14.50 1.09
C CYS A 30 -10.09 14.78 2.44
N THR A 31 -9.62 15.75 3.20
CA THR A 31 -10.36 16.25 4.38
C THR A 31 -11.46 17.23 3.99
N LEU A 32 -12.58 17.19 4.71
CA LEU A 32 -13.62 18.19 4.65
C LEU A 32 -12.99 19.59 4.81
N GLY A 33 -13.01 20.40 3.74
CA GLY A 33 -12.59 21.80 3.76
C GLY A 33 -11.21 22.13 3.20
N THR A 34 -10.34 21.18 2.91
CA THR A 34 -9.10 21.43 2.17
C THR A 34 -9.23 20.90 0.73
N LYS A 35 -9.15 21.80 -0.25
CA LYS A 35 -8.92 21.45 -1.65
C LYS A 35 -7.44 21.06 -1.80
N SER A 36 -7.05 19.92 -1.26
CA SER A 36 -5.75 19.37 -1.57
C SER A 36 -5.91 18.44 -2.76
N ALA A 37 -5.35 18.82 -3.88
CA ALA A 37 -5.26 18.11 -5.15
C ALA A 37 -6.58 17.51 -5.68
N ASP A 38 -6.77 17.50 -6.98
CA ASP A 38 -7.95 17.00 -7.71
C ASP A 38 -8.23 15.49 -7.54
N GLY A 39 -7.50 14.78 -6.64
CA GLY A 39 -7.61 13.36 -6.42
C GLY A 39 -8.91 12.88 -5.77
N CYS A 40 -9.61 13.74 -5.03
CA CYS A 40 -10.81 13.33 -4.29
C CYS A 40 -11.97 12.93 -5.18
N ASP A 41 -12.21 13.67 -6.24
CA ASP A 41 -13.27 13.36 -7.19
C ASP A 41 -12.93 12.12 -8.02
N ALA A 42 -11.67 11.96 -8.41
CA ALA A 42 -11.20 10.74 -9.06
C ALA A 42 -11.36 9.50 -8.16
N ILE A 43 -11.08 9.60 -6.85
CA ILE A 43 -11.31 8.50 -5.90
C ILE A 43 -12.80 8.19 -5.76
N ARG A 44 -13.67 9.20 -5.72
CA ARG A 44 -15.13 8.99 -5.70
C ARG A 44 -15.67 8.40 -6.99
N ALA A 45 -15.04 8.70 -8.11
CA ALA A 45 -15.41 8.23 -9.44
C ALA A 45 -14.90 6.82 -9.78
N ARG A 46 -14.01 6.22 -8.95
CA ARG A 46 -13.48 4.87 -9.20
C ARG A 46 -14.60 3.88 -9.49
N GLU A 47 -14.37 2.97 -10.43
CA GLU A 47 -15.24 1.84 -10.69
C GLU A 47 -15.40 0.98 -9.43
N ILE A 48 -16.65 0.66 -9.08
CA ILE A 48 -16.94 -0.30 -8.01
C ILE A 48 -16.86 -1.69 -8.59
N LEU A 49 -15.99 -2.52 -8.00
CA LEU A 49 -15.88 -3.93 -8.33
C LEU A 49 -16.88 -4.73 -7.49
N ASP A 50 -17.34 -5.84 -8.05
CA ASP A 50 -18.18 -6.80 -7.33
C ASP A 50 -17.28 -7.72 -6.49
N ALA A 51 -17.08 -7.35 -5.22
CA ALA A 51 -16.10 -7.98 -4.34
C ALA A 51 -16.44 -9.43 -3.97
N ASP A 52 -17.68 -9.89 -4.21
CA ASP A 52 -18.10 -11.26 -3.97
C ASP A 52 -18.05 -12.15 -5.25
N THR A 53 -17.32 -11.69 -6.26
CA THR A 53 -17.03 -12.45 -7.48
C THR A 53 -15.53 -12.64 -7.72
N ALA A 54 -15.17 -13.71 -8.46
CA ALA A 54 -13.79 -13.93 -8.90
C ALA A 54 -13.36 -12.82 -9.89
N PRO A 55 -12.13 -12.34 -9.83
CA PRO A 55 -11.09 -12.70 -8.85
C PRO A 55 -11.08 -11.77 -7.62
N TRP A 56 -12.05 -10.86 -7.50
CA TRP A 56 -12.04 -9.72 -6.59
C TRP A 56 -12.19 -10.11 -5.12
N TYR A 57 -12.77 -11.26 -4.81
CA TYR A 57 -12.88 -11.72 -3.43
C TYR A 57 -11.53 -12.11 -2.80
N ALA A 58 -10.45 -12.24 -3.59
CA ALA A 58 -9.08 -12.37 -3.06
C ALA A 58 -8.56 -11.06 -2.42
N ILE A 59 -9.19 -9.92 -2.74
CA ILE A 59 -8.86 -8.63 -2.14
C ILE A 59 -9.81 -8.38 -0.97
N GLY A 60 -9.26 -8.02 0.19
CA GLY A 60 -10.03 -7.87 1.40
C GLY A 60 -9.60 -6.71 2.27
N ARG A 61 -10.40 -6.44 3.29
CA ARG A 61 -10.05 -5.46 4.32
C ARG A 61 -9.28 -6.11 5.45
N ILE A 62 -8.25 -5.40 5.88
CA ILE A 62 -7.56 -5.69 7.14
C ILE A 62 -8.14 -4.79 8.20
N ASN A 63 -8.71 -5.39 9.23
CA ASN A 63 -9.34 -4.70 10.34
C ASN A 63 -8.67 -5.12 11.64
N PHE A 64 -8.52 -4.18 12.53
CA PHE A 64 -8.09 -4.46 13.89
C PHE A 64 -9.03 -3.77 14.88
N ALA A 65 -9.34 -4.47 15.97
CA ALA A 65 -10.18 -3.93 17.02
C ALA A 65 -9.33 -3.04 17.94
N SER A 66 -9.56 -1.74 17.90
CA SER A 66 -9.05 -0.79 18.89
C SER A 66 -10.22 0.02 19.45
N ARG A 67 -10.14 0.35 20.74
CA ARG A 67 -11.14 1.24 21.38
C ARG A 67 -11.01 2.67 20.89
N ASP A 68 -9.78 3.07 20.57
CA ASP A 68 -9.41 4.47 20.36
C ASP A 68 -9.23 4.82 18.88
N GLN A 69 -9.10 3.82 18.02
CA GLN A 69 -8.84 4.04 16.60
C GLN A 69 -9.52 2.96 15.77
N ARG A 70 -10.37 3.39 14.85
CA ARG A 70 -10.96 2.53 13.81
C ARG A 70 -10.33 2.92 12.49
N SER A 71 -9.33 2.20 12.08
CA SER A 71 -8.78 2.31 10.73
C SER A 71 -8.85 0.95 10.04
N HIS A 72 -8.74 0.98 8.75
CA HIS A 72 -8.63 -0.24 7.95
C HIS A 72 -7.55 -0.03 6.89
N CYS A 73 -7.01 -1.14 6.47
CA CYS A 73 -6.15 -1.23 5.30
C CYS A 73 -6.74 -2.22 4.31
N THR A 74 -6.15 -2.28 3.15
CA THR A 74 -6.41 -3.29 2.13
C THR A 74 -5.34 -4.37 2.21
N GLY A 75 -5.68 -5.59 1.83
CA GLY A 75 -4.74 -6.70 1.64
C GLY A 75 -5.20 -7.58 0.51
N VAL A 76 -4.29 -8.40 0.00
CA VAL A 76 -4.55 -9.33 -1.10
C VAL A 76 -4.03 -10.72 -0.76
N LEU A 77 -4.88 -11.74 -0.96
CA LEU A 77 -4.49 -13.15 -0.89
C LEU A 77 -3.60 -13.50 -2.09
N VAL A 78 -2.45 -14.12 -1.80
CA VAL A 78 -1.48 -14.58 -2.81
C VAL A 78 -1.17 -16.06 -2.68
N SER A 79 -1.72 -16.72 -1.68
CA SER A 79 -1.74 -18.18 -1.51
C SER A 79 -2.94 -18.59 -0.66
N ASP A 80 -3.01 -19.87 -0.29
CA ASP A 80 -4.08 -20.38 0.57
C ASP A 80 -4.22 -19.60 1.88
N ARG A 81 -3.10 -19.14 2.45
CA ARG A 81 -3.06 -18.51 3.78
C ARG A 81 -2.31 -17.18 3.83
N LEU A 82 -1.63 -16.76 2.75
CA LEU A 82 -0.79 -15.58 2.79
C LEU A 82 -1.52 -14.37 2.21
N VAL A 83 -1.51 -13.28 2.98
CA VAL A 83 -2.04 -11.98 2.58
C VAL A 83 -0.93 -10.95 2.60
N LEU A 84 -0.74 -10.23 1.50
CA LEU A 84 0.16 -9.09 1.43
C LEU A 84 -0.54 -7.82 1.87
N THR A 85 0.20 -6.95 2.59
CA THR A 85 -0.25 -5.63 3.01
C THR A 85 0.93 -4.74 3.39
N ALA A 86 0.68 -3.49 3.77
CA ALA A 86 1.70 -2.58 4.28
C ALA A 86 1.99 -2.83 5.79
N ALA A 87 3.25 -2.72 6.20
CA ALA A 87 3.65 -2.96 7.59
C ALA A 87 3.07 -1.95 8.57
N HIS A 88 2.93 -0.68 8.16
CA HIS A 88 2.32 0.36 9.00
C HIS A 88 0.86 0.05 9.38
N CYS A 89 0.17 -0.80 8.60
CA CYS A 89 -1.17 -1.29 8.91
C CYS A 89 -1.21 -2.14 10.19
N LEU A 90 -0.06 -2.68 10.60
CA LEU A 90 0.09 -3.56 11.75
C LEU A 90 0.71 -2.84 12.96
N TYR A 91 0.97 -1.53 12.84
CA TYR A 91 1.58 -0.74 13.91
C TYR A 91 0.61 0.32 14.45
N ASN A 92 0.43 0.33 15.77
CA ASN A 92 -0.34 1.38 16.43
C ASN A 92 0.58 2.54 16.80
N ALA A 93 0.60 3.59 15.97
CA ALA A 93 1.46 4.75 16.16
C ALA A 93 1.19 5.51 17.46
N GLN A 94 -0.08 5.60 17.93
CA GLN A 94 -0.43 6.26 19.19
C GLN A 94 0.12 5.51 20.40
N ARG A 95 0.09 4.17 20.36
CA ARG A 95 0.59 3.32 21.43
C ARG A 95 2.05 2.87 21.23
N LYS A 96 2.67 3.28 20.11
CA LYS A 96 4.03 2.95 19.69
C LYS A 96 4.34 1.46 19.83
N ARG A 97 3.45 0.59 19.32
CA ARG A 97 3.60 -0.86 19.39
C ARG A 97 2.92 -1.59 18.24
N TRP A 98 3.44 -2.73 17.93
CA TRP A 98 2.87 -3.66 16.97
C TRP A 98 1.54 -4.23 17.50
N ILE A 99 0.59 -4.42 16.56
CA ILE A 99 -0.72 -4.98 16.86
C ILE A 99 -0.57 -6.50 16.98
N PRO A 100 -1.03 -7.14 18.08
CA PRO A 100 -0.95 -8.59 18.19
C PRO A 100 -1.70 -9.29 17.05
N PRO A 101 -1.12 -10.33 16.40
CA PRO A 101 -1.74 -11.02 15.27
C PRO A 101 -3.19 -11.44 15.52
N ALA A 102 -3.46 -12.05 16.67
CA ALA A 102 -4.80 -12.52 17.03
C ALA A 102 -5.88 -11.41 17.09
N SER A 103 -5.48 -10.12 17.13
CA SER A 103 -6.39 -8.97 17.10
C SER A 103 -6.74 -8.54 15.67
N ILE A 104 -6.03 -9.05 14.67
CA ILE A 104 -6.19 -8.67 13.27
C ILE A 104 -7.15 -9.65 12.58
N ARG A 105 -7.98 -9.11 11.71
CA ARG A 105 -8.91 -9.89 10.87
C ARG A 105 -8.71 -9.50 9.42
N PHE A 106 -8.62 -10.47 8.56
CA PHE A 106 -8.72 -10.30 7.13
C PHE A 106 -10.13 -10.70 6.66
N ALA A 107 -10.81 -9.79 5.99
CA ALA A 107 -12.16 -9.97 5.47
C ALA A 107 -12.12 -9.99 3.95
N ALA A 108 -12.01 -11.18 3.36
CA ALA A 108 -11.94 -11.43 1.93
C ALA A 108 -13.27 -11.08 1.26
N GLY A 109 -13.22 -10.43 0.08
CA GLY A 109 -14.42 -10.05 -0.65
C GLY A 109 -15.36 -9.14 0.15
N TYR A 110 -14.81 -8.20 0.92
CA TYR A 110 -15.64 -7.33 1.77
C TYR A 110 -16.43 -6.32 0.93
N GLN A 111 -17.74 -6.29 1.12
CA GLN A 111 -18.62 -5.31 0.48
C GLN A 111 -19.81 -4.95 1.39
N ARG A 112 -20.03 -3.67 1.64
CA ARG A 112 -21.20 -3.11 2.34
C ARG A 112 -21.55 -3.82 3.66
N GLY A 113 -20.52 -4.11 4.46
CA GLY A 113 -20.67 -4.74 5.78
C GLY A 113 -20.68 -6.27 5.77
N LYS A 114 -20.57 -6.90 4.60
CA LYS A 114 -20.47 -8.36 4.44
C LYS A 114 -19.09 -8.72 3.89
N ALA A 115 -18.64 -9.91 4.17
CA ALA A 115 -17.46 -10.50 3.57
C ALA A 115 -17.78 -11.91 3.09
N VAL A 116 -17.15 -12.37 2.03
CA VAL A 116 -17.30 -13.74 1.53
C VAL A 116 -16.71 -14.72 2.54
N ALA A 117 -15.54 -14.39 3.09
CA ALA A 117 -14.90 -15.16 4.14
C ALA A 117 -14.09 -14.26 5.07
N VAL A 118 -13.91 -14.67 6.32
CA VAL A 118 -13.12 -13.93 7.32
C VAL A 118 -12.21 -14.89 8.06
N SER A 119 -10.94 -14.51 8.22
CA SER A 119 -10.00 -15.23 9.06
C SER A 119 -9.33 -14.31 10.08
N ALA A 120 -8.98 -14.87 11.23
CA ALA A 120 -8.00 -14.29 12.12
C ALA A 120 -6.60 -14.41 11.49
N VAL A 121 -5.71 -13.51 11.87
CA VAL A 121 -4.29 -13.64 11.57
C VAL A 121 -3.64 -14.49 12.66
N ARG A 122 -2.94 -15.56 12.25
CA ARG A 122 -2.18 -16.44 13.14
C ARG A 122 -0.85 -15.81 13.50
N ASP A 123 -0.16 -15.30 12.48
CA ASP A 123 1.13 -14.64 12.61
C ASP A 123 1.33 -13.64 11.44
N TYR A 124 2.36 -12.82 11.53
CA TYR A 124 2.80 -11.99 10.40
C TYR A 124 4.30 -11.75 10.44
N ARG A 125 4.87 -11.55 9.27
CA ARG A 125 6.26 -11.13 9.11
C ARG A 125 6.32 -9.81 8.34
N THR A 126 7.32 -9.00 8.67
CA THR A 126 7.65 -7.73 8.00
C THR A 126 9.03 -7.83 7.39
N HIS A 127 9.48 -6.77 6.71
CA HIS A 127 10.88 -6.70 6.30
C HIS A 127 11.81 -6.97 7.50
N PRO A 128 12.93 -7.70 7.34
CA PRO A 128 13.84 -8.04 8.46
C PRO A 128 14.37 -6.85 9.24
N GLU A 129 14.54 -5.70 8.58
CA GLU A 129 14.96 -4.45 9.24
C GLU A 129 13.79 -3.63 9.80
N GLN A 130 12.54 -4.02 9.55
CA GLN A 130 11.37 -3.33 10.08
C GLN A 130 11.12 -3.76 11.53
N GLY A 131 10.92 -2.78 12.41
CA GLY A 131 10.54 -3.05 13.80
C GLY A 131 11.68 -3.58 14.67
N VAL A 132 12.92 -3.49 14.24
CA VAL A 132 14.09 -3.74 15.09
C VAL A 132 13.98 -2.84 16.33
N GLU A 133 14.14 -3.40 17.51
CA GLU A 133 13.92 -2.74 18.81
C GLU A 133 12.44 -2.39 19.11
N GLY A 134 11.49 -2.95 18.37
CA GLY A 134 10.06 -2.76 18.62
C GLY A 134 9.45 -1.47 18.07
N ALA A 135 10.28 -0.55 17.55
CA ALA A 135 9.83 0.69 16.93
C ALA A 135 9.50 0.49 15.44
N PHE A 136 8.57 1.28 14.92
CA PHE A 136 8.33 1.32 13.47
C PHE A 136 9.42 2.15 12.78
N ALA A 137 10.05 1.58 11.76
CA ALA A 137 11.00 2.30 10.92
C ALA A 137 10.26 2.99 9.77
N SER A 138 10.39 4.32 9.67
CA SER A 138 9.69 5.16 8.66
C SER A 138 10.34 5.11 7.27
N ARG A 139 11.14 4.09 7.00
CA ARG A 139 11.74 3.85 5.69
C ARG A 139 10.72 3.16 4.80
N ALA A 140 10.39 3.78 3.66
CA ALA A 140 9.31 3.31 2.80
C ALA A 140 9.55 1.90 2.24
N GLU A 141 10.79 1.57 1.90
CA GLU A 141 11.20 0.25 1.37
C GLU A 141 11.01 -0.90 2.37
N LEU A 142 10.86 -0.59 3.66
CA LEU A 142 10.60 -1.57 4.71
C LEU A 142 9.11 -1.76 5.01
N ASP A 143 8.23 -0.99 4.37
CA ASP A 143 6.81 -0.91 4.73
C ASP A 143 5.95 -1.98 4.06
N TRP A 144 6.36 -3.22 4.17
CA TRP A 144 5.56 -4.37 3.72
C TRP A 144 5.41 -5.42 4.83
N ALA A 145 4.33 -6.17 4.76
CA ALA A 145 4.05 -7.27 5.65
C ALA A 145 3.33 -8.41 4.94
N ILE A 146 3.57 -9.61 5.40
CA ILE A 146 2.89 -10.84 5.00
C ILE A 146 2.15 -11.38 6.20
N LEU A 147 0.83 -11.47 6.12
CA LEU A 147 -0.01 -12.07 7.15
C LEU A 147 -0.16 -13.56 6.86
N GLU A 148 -0.08 -14.38 7.87
CA GLU A 148 -0.47 -15.79 7.83
C GLU A 148 -1.84 -15.96 8.47
N LEU A 149 -2.80 -16.42 7.70
CA LEU A 149 -4.17 -16.62 8.16
C LEU A 149 -4.35 -17.92 8.94
N SER A 150 -5.19 -17.89 9.96
CA SER A 150 -5.59 -19.10 10.72
C SER A 150 -6.36 -20.09 9.84
N GLU A 151 -7.20 -19.57 8.94
CA GLU A 151 -7.99 -20.39 8.01
C GLU A 151 -7.43 -20.27 6.58
N PRO A 152 -7.45 -21.36 5.78
CA PRO A 152 -6.95 -21.37 4.40
C PRO A 152 -7.98 -20.73 3.45
N LEU A 153 -8.16 -19.41 3.55
CA LEU A 153 -9.19 -18.72 2.77
C LEU A 153 -8.97 -18.84 1.26
N GLY A 154 -7.71 -18.96 0.79
CA GLY A 154 -7.42 -19.13 -0.62
C GLY A 154 -8.03 -20.40 -1.23
N GLN A 155 -8.27 -21.44 -0.43
CA GLN A 155 -9.01 -22.65 -0.88
C GLN A 155 -10.51 -22.37 -1.06
N ILE A 156 -11.04 -21.34 -0.42
CA ILE A 156 -12.47 -20.99 -0.47
C ILE A 156 -12.72 -19.93 -1.55
N VAL A 157 -11.89 -18.87 -1.54
CA VAL A 157 -12.09 -17.69 -2.38
C VAL A 157 -11.06 -17.57 -3.51
N GLY A 158 -10.08 -18.47 -3.61
CA GLY A 158 -8.94 -18.31 -4.51
C GLY A 158 -7.96 -17.22 -4.04
N PHE A 159 -6.92 -17.03 -4.82
CA PHE A 159 -5.89 -16.01 -4.60
C PHE A 159 -5.40 -15.45 -5.94
N LEU A 160 -4.72 -14.30 -5.90
CA LEU A 160 -4.12 -13.68 -7.09
C LEU A 160 -2.67 -14.12 -7.24
N PRO A 161 -2.26 -14.51 -8.47
CA PRO A 161 -0.86 -14.82 -8.74
C PRO A 161 0.00 -13.57 -8.68
N LEU A 162 1.29 -13.78 -8.43
CA LEU A 162 2.31 -12.74 -8.48
C LEU A 162 2.86 -12.60 -9.90
N ALA A 163 3.32 -11.40 -10.25
CA ALA A 163 4.04 -11.13 -11.48
C ALA A 163 5.09 -10.04 -11.27
N GLU A 164 6.09 -10.02 -12.12
CA GLU A 164 7.02 -8.90 -12.22
C GLU A 164 6.37 -7.72 -12.95
N PRO A 165 6.78 -6.48 -12.64
CA PRO A 165 6.32 -5.30 -13.35
C PRO A 165 6.98 -5.25 -14.75
N ASP A 166 6.34 -5.82 -15.76
CA ASP A 166 6.85 -5.94 -17.13
C ASP A 166 6.43 -4.81 -18.09
N GLY A 167 5.96 -3.69 -17.55
CA GLY A 167 5.46 -2.55 -18.33
C GLY A 167 4.00 -2.68 -18.78
N ALA A 168 3.27 -3.68 -18.30
CA ALA A 168 1.83 -3.82 -18.52
C ALA A 168 1.06 -2.63 -17.94
N THR A 169 -0.16 -2.44 -18.42
CA THR A 169 -1.09 -1.50 -17.81
C THR A 169 -1.43 -1.96 -16.40
N THR A 170 -1.23 -1.08 -15.43
CA THR A 170 -1.46 -1.40 -14.03
C THR A 170 -2.55 -0.53 -13.42
N PHE A 171 -3.24 -1.05 -12.42
CA PHE A 171 -4.26 -0.36 -11.65
C PHE A 171 -4.24 -0.80 -10.19
N VAL A 172 -4.82 0.00 -9.30
CA VAL A 172 -4.98 -0.36 -7.88
C VAL A 172 -6.42 -0.77 -7.62
N ALA A 173 -6.62 -1.86 -6.88
CA ALA A 173 -7.92 -2.25 -6.35
C ALA A 173 -7.89 -2.26 -4.82
N GLY A 174 -8.74 -1.45 -4.17
CA GLY A 174 -8.69 -1.29 -2.72
C GLY A 174 -9.93 -0.64 -2.12
N TYR A 175 -9.82 -0.34 -0.84
CA TYR A 175 -10.90 0.24 -0.01
C TYR A 175 -10.51 1.65 0.46
N PRO A 176 -10.55 2.67 -0.41
CA PRO A 176 -10.17 4.03 -0.05
C PRO A 176 -11.06 4.60 1.06
N GLY A 177 -10.51 5.46 1.90
CA GLY A 177 -11.22 6.03 3.04
C GLY A 177 -12.50 6.79 2.70
N LEU A 178 -12.61 7.36 1.49
CA LEU A 178 -13.86 7.96 0.99
C LEU A 178 -14.93 6.93 0.62
N ARG A 179 -14.55 5.68 0.41
CA ARG A 179 -15.45 4.57 0.02
C ARG A 179 -15.09 3.28 0.77
N PRO A 180 -15.06 3.31 2.13
CA PRO A 180 -14.46 2.24 2.94
C PRO A 180 -15.23 0.92 2.93
N HIS A 181 -16.42 0.91 2.35
CA HIS A 181 -17.33 -0.24 2.35
C HIS A 181 -17.53 -0.87 0.97
N VAL A 182 -16.79 -0.44 -0.03
CA VAL A 182 -16.84 -1.01 -1.38
C VAL A 182 -15.43 -1.16 -1.93
N LEU A 183 -15.16 -2.30 -2.54
CA LEU A 183 -13.95 -2.50 -3.34
C LEU A 183 -14.07 -1.64 -4.60
N SER A 184 -13.05 -0.88 -4.91
CA SER A 184 -13.03 -0.04 -6.10
C SER A 184 -11.65 -0.01 -6.75
N ARG A 185 -11.63 0.06 -8.09
CA ARG A 185 -10.38 0.15 -8.84
C ARG A 185 -10.14 1.57 -9.35
N THR A 186 -8.87 1.92 -9.45
CA THR A 186 -8.45 3.09 -10.22
C THR A 186 -8.52 2.75 -11.72
N ASP A 187 -8.52 3.79 -12.54
CA ASP A 187 -8.11 3.64 -13.92
C ASP A 187 -6.59 3.36 -13.99
N ASP A 188 -5.96 3.69 -15.09
CA ASP A 188 -4.54 3.47 -15.33
C ASP A 188 -3.64 4.12 -14.25
N CYS A 189 -2.85 3.30 -13.56
CA CYS A 189 -1.81 3.69 -12.60
C CYS A 189 -0.45 3.24 -13.11
N ARG A 190 0.08 3.92 -14.13
CA ARG A 190 1.37 3.57 -14.74
C ARG A 190 2.51 3.76 -13.77
N ALA A 191 2.91 2.68 -13.14
CA ALA A 191 4.01 2.67 -12.19
C ALA A 191 5.36 2.58 -12.92
N GLN A 192 6.34 3.32 -12.42
CA GLN A 192 7.71 3.31 -12.91
C GLN A 192 8.64 2.93 -11.76
N THR A 193 9.56 2.01 -12.02
CA THR A 193 10.61 1.65 -11.07
C THR A 193 11.57 2.84 -10.92
N VAL A 194 11.75 3.31 -9.68
CA VAL A 194 12.62 4.44 -9.35
C VAL A 194 13.83 4.02 -8.52
N ALA A 195 13.75 2.88 -7.87
CA ALA A 195 14.83 2.21 -7.14
C ALA A 195 14.53 0.71 -7.09
N GLU A 196 15.49 -0.09 -6.62
CA GLU A 196 15.28 -1.52 -6.41
C GLU A 196 14.06 -1.76 -5.49
N GLY A 197 13.11 -2.53 -5.97
CA GLY A 197 11.86 -2.85 -5.25
C GLY A 197 10.88 -1.68 -5.04
N VAL A 198 11.16 -0.47 -5.56
CA VAL A 198 10.32 0.71 -5.35
C VAL A 198 9.79 1.26 -6.66
N LEU A 199 8.47 1.39 -6.74
CA LEU A 199 7.78 1.97 -7.89
C LEU A 199 7.00 3.22 -7.48
N LEU A 200 6.91 4.19 -8.39
CA LEU A 200 6.07 5.39 -8.23
C LEU A 200 5.06 5.49 -9.36
N SER A 201 3.89 6.02 -9.04
CA SER A 201 2.86 6.37 -10.02
C SER A 201 2.07 7.59 -9.55
N VAL A 202 1.61 8.41 -10.49
CA VAL A 202 0.53 9.37 -10.21
C VAL A 202 -0.79 8.61 -10.32
N CYS A 203 -1.46 8.43 -9.18
CA CYS A 203 -2.59 7.51 -9.08
C CYS A 203 -3.55 8.00 -7.99
N PRO A 204 -4.87 8.05 -8.25
CA PRO A 204 -5.85 8.54 -7.29
C PRO A 204 -6.12 7.51 -6.18
N VAL A 205 -5.19 7.38 -5.25
CA VAL A 205 -5.25 6.51 -4.07
C VAL A 205 -5.19 7.33 -2.79
N MET A 206 -5.62 6.75 -1.67
CA MET A 206 -5.66 7.44 -0.38
C MET A 206 -5.55 6.45 0.79
N MET A 207 -5.62 7.00 2.01
CA MET A 207 -5.75 6.19 3.23
C MET A 207 -6.87 5.14 3.09
N GLY A 208 -6.60 3.94 3.57
CA GLY A 208 -7.46 2.77 3.39
C GLY A 208 -7.05 1.89 2.22
N ASP A 209 -6.47 2.48 1.16
CA ASP A 209 -5.79 1.70 0.10
C ASP A 209 -4.41 1.17 0.54
N SER A 210 -3.87 1.57 1.69
CA SER A 210 -2.62 1.04 2.24
C SER A 210 -2.59 -0.48 2.18
N GLY A 211 -1.57 -1.07 1.56
CA GLY A 211 -1.46 -2.49 1.30
C GLY A 211 -2.31 -3.01 0.14
N ALA A 212 -3.03 -2.14 -0.57
CA ALA A 212 -3.75 -2.52 -1.78
C ALA A 212 -2.78 -3.00 -2.88
N PRO A 213 -3.13 -4.05 -3.62
CA PRO A 213 -2.32 -4.51 -4.73
C PRO A 213 -2.32 -3.50 -5.87
N LEU A 214 -1.13 -3.27 -6.44
CA LEU A 214 -0.95 -2.82 -7.80
C LEU A 214 -1.04 -4.05 -8.69
N LEU A 215 -2.01 -4.06 -9.59
CA LEU A 215 -2.35 -5.20 -10.42
C LEU A 215 -1.96 -4.95 -11.87
N ALA A 216 -1.25 -5.87 -12.49
CA ALA A 216 -1.10 -5.92 -13.94
C ALA A 216 -2.35 -6.56 -14.55
N ASP A 217 -2.89 -5.94 -15.59
CA ASP A 217 -4.00 -6.50 -16.36
C ASP A 217 -3.44 -7.42 -17.46
N THR A 218 -3.63 -8.72 -17.31
CA THR A 218 -3.07 -9.72 -18.22
C THR A 218 -4.17 -10.54 -18.91
N GLN A 219 -3.81 -11.28 -19.95
CA GLN A 219 -4.76 -12.15 -20.66
C GLN A 219 -5.35 -13.26 -19.78
N THR A 220 -4.65 -13.61 -18.70
CA THR A 220 -5.09 -14.65 -17.74
C THR A 220 -5.79 -14.07 -16.52
N GLY A 221 -5.98 -12.75 -16.48
CA GLY A 221 -6.56 -12.02 -15.36
C GLY A 221 -5.55 -11.15 -14.61
N PRO A 222 -5.99 -10.45 -13.56
CA PRO A 222 -5.13 -9.56 -12.79
C PRO A 222 -4.07 -10.33 -11.99
N GLN A 223 -2.84 -9.80 -11.98
CA GLN A 223 -1.70 -10.35 -11.24
C GLN A 223 -1.08 -9.26 -10.35
N VAL A 224 -0.63 -9.63 -9.16
CA VAL A 224 -0.05 -8.70 -8.18
C VAL A 224 1.40 -8.43 -8.52
N VAL A 225 1.75 -7.18 -8.82
CA VAL A 225 3.13 -6.76 -9.11
C VAL A 225 3.77 -5.98 -7.95
N ALA A 226 2.94 -5.30 -7.15
CA ALA A 226 3.41 -4.52 -6.00
C ALA A 226 2.26 -4.28 -5.00
N ILE A 227 2.58 -3.75 -3.83
CA ILE A 227 1.59 -3.25 -2.86
C ILE A 227 1.79 -1.76 -2.60
N LEU A 228 0.70 -1.05 -2.33
CA LEU A 228 0.72 0.35 -1.97
C LEU A 228 1.24 0.53 -0.53
N SER A 229 2.35 1.25 -0.39
CA SER A 229 2.90 1.67 0.91
C SER A 229 2.39 3.06 1.29
N SER A 230 2.74 4.07 0.54
CA SER A 230 2.50 5.45 0.94
C SER A 230 2.04 6.34 -0.22
N VAL A 231 1.51 7.52 0.14
CA VAL A 231 1.05 8.51 -0.82
C VAL A 231 1.51 9.91 -0.43
N ALA A 232 1.73 10.75 -1.42
CA ALA A 232 2.03 12.16 -1.23
C ALA A 232 1.21 13.02 -2.21
N ALA A 233 0.78 14.20 -1.75
CA ALA A 233 0.26 15.20 -2.66
C ALA A 233 1.43 15.91 -3.34
N THR A 234 1.43 15.95 -4.67
CA THR A 234 2.44 16.64 -5.48
C THR A 234 1.74 17.61 -6.43
N PRO A 235 2.47 18.51 -7.10
CA PRO A 235 1.88 19.39 -8.12
C PRO A 235 1.19 18.64 -9.26
N ASP A 236 1.63 17.42 -9.56
CA ASP A 236 1.09 16.58 -10.63
C ASP A 236 -0.11 15.73 -10.18
N GLY A 237 -0.48 15.79 -8.89
CA GLY A 237 -1.58 15.03 -8.33
C GLY A 237 -1.17 14.19 -7.11
N VAL A 238 -1.84 13.06 -6.91
CA VAL A 238 -1.50 12.11 -5.84
C VAL A 238 -0.43 11.15 -6.37
N THR A 239 0.79 11.27 -5.83
CA THR A 239 1.88 10.33 -6.12
C THR A 239 1.83 9.19 -5.11
N ALA A 240 1.73 7.96 -5.61
CA ALA A 240 1.71 6.73 -4.86
C ALA A 240 3.06 6.03 -4.93
N LEU A 241 3.52 5.50 -3.80
CA LEU A 241 4.69 4.66 -3.69
C LEU A 241 4.26 3.22 -3.46
N PHE A 242 4.77 2.33 -4.30
CA PHE A 242 4.52 0.90 -4.23
C PHE A 242 5.81 0.14 -3.98
N LEU A 243 5.69 -1.03 -3.35
CA LEU A 243 6.78 -1.96 -3.11
C LEU A 243 6.55 -3.21 -3.95
N SER A 244 7.53 -3.55 -4.81
CA SER A 244 7.51 -4.77 -5.61
C SER A 244 7.44 -6.00 -4.72
N VAL A 245 6.65 -6.98 -5.13
CA VAL A 245 6.50 -8.23 -4.38
C VAL A 245 7.71 -9.15 -4.48
N ASP A 246 8.62 -8.93 -5.44
CA ASP A 246 9.80 -9.76 -5.69
C ASP A 246 10.74 -9.82 -4.46
N GLY A 247 10.81 -8.73 -3.67
CA GLY A 247 11.64 -8.64 -2.46
C GLY A 247 11.04 -9.26 -1.20
N PHE A 248 9.84 -9.87 -1.24
CA PHE A 248 9.13 -10.29 -0.03
C PHE A 248 9.47 -11.72 0.43
N GLY A 249 10.31 -12.46 -0.33
CA GLY A 249 10.72 -13.81 0.03
C GLY A 249 9.55 -14.78 0.09
N LEU A 250 8.66 -14.73 -0.88
CA LEU A 250 7.47 -15.59 -1.01
C LEU A 250 7.79 -16.95 -1.65
N ASP A 251 8.97 -17.08 -2.30
CA ASP A 251 9.40 -18.26 -3.03
C ASP A 251 9.91 -19.41 -2.15
N ALA A 252 9.86 -19.26 -0.83
CA ALA A 252 10.50 -20.17 0.14
C ALA A 252 9.53 -21.16 0.82
N GLU A 253 8.31 -21.35 0.29
CA GLU A 253 7.33 -22.33 0.85
C GLU A 253 6.96 -23.41 -0.13
#